data_52e8729161333eae4f661603e07fba42
#
_entry.id   52e8729161333eae4f661603e07fba42
#
_cell.length_a   1.000
_cell.length_b   1.000
_cell.length_c   1.000
_cell.angle_alpha   90.00
_cell.angle_beta   90.00
_cell.angle_gamma   90.00
#
_symmetry.space_group_name_H-M   'P 1'
#
loop_
_entity.id
_entity.type
_entity.pdbx_description
1 polymer ?
#
loop_
_entity_poly.entity_id
_entity_poly.type
_entity_poly.pdbx_seq_one_letter_code
_entity_poly.pdbx_strand_id
1 'polypeptide(L)'
;MKTKLRPGWVLALLCTVLFFYGFYLGGVQLVISEVSREYGQNAAGMGGLVAAQHVAAVVLPVVLGALADRIGKKPVLCIFAAVFAVGCFLAGLSKNLGVYVIGAVCVGAGYSVCESVSSAVLSELDAEKGARYINLSQALLSLGAVVSPFLVQWLQKSRHASWRLPFLICAAAYTLLALLLLLTVFPKRQALTQKEAKARTNFFASRAFRLLFFSILLYVGLENGISYFAESLFSVRLSAGDLAAAAISAYWIGMTVSRMLFSAVLRDPKKTLIGCFLASAAFLLALAVSRNPMVSLVCCFAAGFSYGPIWSTLVAQATGLFPEASAGAAGVMSAGCGIGGMIFPVLMGTVCDIFSISMSFFFLAFLALGGFFLCNFAK
;
A
#
# COMPACT_ATOMS: atom_id res chain seq x y z
N MET A 1 23.80 32.87 -7.99
CA MET A 1 22.32 32.94 -8.08
C MET A 1 21.72 31.82 -7.25
N LYS A 2 21.19 32.08 -6.06
CA LYS A 2 20.48 31.08 -5.24
C LYS A 2 19.05 31.04 -5.78
N THR A 3 18.75 30.11 -6.66
CA THR A 3 17.38 29.84 -7.11
C THR A 3 16.58 29.41 -5.88
N LYS A 4 15.74 30.31 -5.37
CA LYS A 4 14.69 29.98 -4.41
C LYS A 4 13.70 29.05 -5.15
N LEU A 5 13.92 27.74 -5.06
CA LEU A 5 12.96 26.78 -5.60
C LEU A 5 11.66 26.91 -4.81
N ARG A 6 10.58 27.08 -5.57
CA ARG A 6 9.23 27.32 -5.03
C ARG A 6 8.78 26.06 -4.29
N PRO A 7 8.21 26.16 -3.08
CA PRO A 7 7.65 25.00 -2.33
C PRO A 7 6.73 24.11 -3.19
N GLY A 8 6.05 24.72 -4.17
CA GLY A 8 5.19 24.00 -5.11
C GLY A 8 5.92 22.99 -6.00
N TRP A 9 7.22 23.20 -6.33
CA TRP A 9 7.99 22.23 -7.13
C TRP A 9 8.29 20.95 -6.32
N VAL A 10 8.69 21.09 -5.07
CA VAL A 10 8.94 19.95 -4.16
C VAL A 10 7.65 19.15 -3.95
N LEU A 11 6.54 19.85 -3.72
CA LEU A 11 5.22 19.23 -3.61
C LEU A 11 4.88 18.43 -4.88
N ALA A 12 4.98 19.02 -6.05
CA ALA A 12 4.69 18.36 -7.33
C ALA A 12 5.58 17.13 -7.56
N LEU A 13 6.87 17.23 -7.25
CA LEU A 13 7.82 16.13 -7.40
C LEU A 13 7.48 14.96 -6.46
N LEU A 14 7.21 15.22 -5.19
CA LEU A 14 6.86 14.17 -4.23
C LEU A 14 5.48 13.56 -4.53
N CYS A 15 4.53 14.35 -4.99
CA CYS A 15 3.26 13.86 -5.51
C CYS A 15 3.45 12.93 -6.72
N THR A 16 4.38 13.25 -7.61
CA THR A 16 4.69 12.40 -8.77
C THR A 16 5.38 11.10 -8.34
N VAL A 17 6.24 11.13 -7.33
CA VAL A 17 6.83 9.92 -6.72
C VAL A 17 5.71 8.97 -6.24
N LEU A 18 4.73 9.50 -5.51
CA LEU A 18 3.62 8.67 -5.01
C LEU A 18 2.65 8.24 -6.11
N PHE A 19 2.42 9.05 -7.14
CA PHE A 19 1.64 8.64 -8.30
C PHE A 19 2.25 7.41 -9.00
N PHE A 20 3.55 7.41 -9.26
CA PHE A 20 4.20 6.26 -9.90
C PHE A 20 4.34 5.05 -8.97
N TYR A 21 4.35 5.26 -7.66
CA TYR A 21 4.19 4.15 -6.72
C TYR A 21 2.79 3.52 -6.84
N GLY A 22 1.74 4.34 -6.87
CA GLY A 22 0.39 3.85 -7.13
C GLY A 22 0.26 3.17 -8.49
N PHE A 23 0.87 3.74 -9.53
CA PHE A 23 0.92 3.12 -10.85
C PHE A 23 1.59 1.73 -10.82
N TYR A 24 2.68 1.58 -10.07
CA TYR A 24 3.30 0.29 -9.82
C TYR A 24 2.31 -0.69 -9.16
N LEU A 25 1.66 -0.27 -8.07
CA LEU A 25 0.73 -1.13 -7.33
C LEU A 25 -0.39 -1.66 -8.23
N GLY A 26 -1.15 -0.79 -8.87
CA GLY A 26 -2.26 -1.19 -9.73
C GLY A 26 -1.82 -2.05 -10.92
N GLY A 27 -0.69 -1.70 -11.54
CA GLY A 27 -0.15 -2.46 -12.67
C GLY A 27 0.32 -3.86 -12.27
N VAL A 28 1.02 -3.98 -11.15
CA VAL A 28 1.48 -5.30 -10.65
C VAL A 28 0.31 -6.16 -10.18
N GLN A 29 -0.70 -5.57 -9.55
CA GLN A 29 -1.92 -6.30 -9.15
C GLN A 29 -2.63 -6.94 -10.35
N LEU A 30 -2.58 -6.31 -11.53
CA LEU A 30 -3.15 -6.88 -12.75
C LEU A 30 -2.31 -8.02 -13.32
N VAL A 31 -0.99 -7.93 -13.26
CA VAL A 31 -0.10 -8.87 -13.97
C VAL A 31 0.53 -9.95 -13.08
N ILE A 32 0.34 -9.92 -11.77
CA ILE A 32 1.02 -10.81 -10.82
C ILE A 32 0.72 -12.29 -11.09
N SER A 33 -0.46 -12.62 -11.55
CA SER A 33 -0.83 -13.98 -11.96
C SER A 33 -0.07 -14.45 -13.20
N GLU A 34 0.22 -13.54 -14.16
CA GLU A 34 1.05 -13.86 -15.32
C GLU A 34 2.49 -14.09 -14.90
N VAL A 35 3.03 -13.24 -13.99
CA VAL A 35 4.36 -13.40 -13.39
C VAL A 35 4.47 -14.76 -12.71
N SER A 36 3.48 -15.10 -11.88
CA SER A 36 3.41 -16.37 -11.15
C SER A 36 3.47 -17.55 -12.11
N ARG A 37 2.68 -17.52 -13.17
CA ARG A 37 2.65 -18.59 -14.20
C ARG A 37 3.97 -18.71 -14.94
N GLU A 38 4.62 -17.60 -15.31
CA GLU A 38 5.91 -17.64 -16.04
C GLU A 38 7.00 -18.32 -15.21
N TYR A 39 6.98 -18.14 -13.88
CA TYR A 39 7.94 -18.79 -12.97
C TYR A 39 7.45 -20.12 -12.39
N GLY A 40 6.36 -20.69 -12.91
CA GLY A 40 5.83 -21.99 -12.47
C GLY A 40 5.35 -22.00 -11.02
N GLN A 41 4.90 -20.82 -10.52
CA GLN A 41 4.39 -20.69 -9.17
C GLN A 41 2.89 -20.96 -9.10
N ASN A 42 2.45 -21.62 -8.04
CA ASN A 42 1.04 -21.77 -7.70
C ASN A 42 0.51 -20.51 -6.98
N ALA A 43 -0.72 -20.53 -6.48
CA ALA A 43 -1.30 -19.36 -5.82
C ALA A 43 -0.58 -19.01 -4.49
N ALA A 44 -0.08 -19.99 -3.74
CA ALA A 44 0.76 -19.75 -2.57
C ALA A 44 2.07 -19.07 -2.96
N GLY A 45 2.71 -19.52 -4.04
CA GLY A 45 3.90 -18.89 -4.62
C GLY A 45 3.63 -17.46 -5.08
N MET A 46 2.48 -17.21 -5.73
CA MET A 46 2.03 -15.84 -6.08
C MET A 46 1.94 -14.96 -4.83
N GLY A 47 1.32 -15.47 -3.76
CA GLY A 47 1.31 -14.78 -2.45
C GLY A 47 2.70 -14.51 -1.92
N GLY A 48 3.66 -15.43 -2.13
CA GLY A 48 5.07 -15.28 -1.78
C GLY A 48 5.76 -14.15 -2.57
N LEU A 49 5.46 -14.01 -3.87
CA LEU A 49 5.96 -12.89 -4.68
C LEU A 49 5.47 -11.54 -4.15
N VAL A 50 4.21 -11.47 -3.74
CA VAL A 50 3.64 -10.28 -3.08
C VAL A 50 4.32 -10.05 -1.72
N ALA A 51 4.48 -11.09 -0.91
CA ALA A 51 5.12 -11.02 0.41
C ALA A 51 6.55 -10.49 0.33
N ALA A 52 7.30 -10.82 -0.71
CA ALA A 52 8.68 -10.38 -0.90
C ALA A 52 8.81 -8.84 -0.89
N GLN A 53 7.83 -8.12 -1.42
CA GLN A 53 7.82 -6.65 -1.40
C GLN A 53 7.67 -6.09 0.02
N HIS A 54 7.05 -6.81 0.93
CA HIS A 54 6.81 -6.35 2.30
C HIS A 54 7.95 -6.65 3.27
N VAL A 55 8.91 -7.53 2.91
CA VAL A 55 10.06 -7.88 3.78
C VAL A 55 10.82 -6.65 4.24
N ALA A 56 11.18 -5.79 3.32
CA ALA A 56 11.92 -4.56 3.62
C ALA A 56 11.05 -3.52 4.34
N ALA A 57 9.75 -3.48 4.06
CA ALA A 57 8.82 -2.54 4.63
C ALA A 57 8.57 -2.73 6.15
N VAL A 58 8.89 -3.90 6.71
CA VAL A 58 8.79 -4.16 8.16
C VAL A 58 9.81 -3.34 8.96
N VAL A 59 11.04 -3.25 8.47
CA VAL A 59 12.16 -2.69 9.25
C VAL A 59 12.62 -1.33 8.76
N LEU A 60 12.71 -1.14 7.44
CA LEU A 60 13.37 0.03 6.86
C LEU A 60 12.71 1.37 7.20
N PRO A 61 11.38 1.55 7.18
CA PRO A 61 10.77 2.83 7.54
C PRO A 61 11.12 3.28 8.96
N VAL A 62 11.20 2.34 9.90
CA VAL A 62 11.53 2.63 11.31
C VAL A 62 12.99 3.05 11.45
N VAL A 63 13.90 2.28 10.85
CA VAL A 63 15.35 2.54 10.96
C VAL A 63 15.75 3.78 10.16
N LEU A 64 15.24 3.90 8.95
CA LEU A 64 15.64 4.96 8.02
C LEU A 64 14.89 6.27 8.24
N GLY A 65 13.73 6.26 8.87
CA GLY A 65 13.09 7.47 9.36
C GLY A 65 14.01 8.22 10.33
N ALA A 66 14.54 7.52 11.33
CA ALA A 66 15.52 8.06 12.27
C ALA A 66 16.85 8.47 11.60
N LEU A 67 17.29 7.73 10.59
CA LEU A 67 18.48 8.07 9.83
C LEU A 67 18.26 9.31 8.94
N ALA A 68 17.10 9.42 8.28
CA ALA A 68 16.73 10.58 7.47
C ALA A 68 16.72 11.87 8.29
N ASP A 69 16.40 11.77 9.58
CA ASP A 69 16.50 12.89 10.49
C ASP A 69 17.94 13.32 10.80
N ARG A 70 18.91 12.41 10.70
CA ARG A 70 20.33 12.70 10.96
C ARG A 70 21.07 13.19 9.72
N ILE A 71 20.97 12.46 8.62
CA ILE A 71 21.72 12.73 7.37
C ILE A 71 20.97 13.64 6.39
N GLY A 72 19.69 13.92 6.67
CA GLY A 72 18.81 14.72 5.82
C GLY A 72 17.88 13.85 4.95
N LYS A 73 16.69 14.36 4.72
CA LYS A 73 15.62 13.65 3.98
C LYS A 73 15.92 13.50 2.49
N LYS A 74 16.59 14.50 1.88
CA LYS A 74 16.93 14.49 0.45
C LYS A 74 17.82 13.31 0.06
N PRO A 75 19.00 13.06 0.70
CA PRO A 75 19.83 11.91 0.34
C PRO A 75 19.09 10.59 0.44
N VAL A 76 18.28 10.41 1.51
CA VAL A 76 17.49 9.18 1.69
C VAL A 76 16.48 9.00 0.57
N LEU A 77 15.74 10.05 0.21
CA LEU A 77 14.79 9.99 -0.93
C LEU A 77 15.49 9.65 -2.25
N CYS A 78 16.64 10.27 -2.54
CA CYS A 78 17.38 9.99 -3.78
C CYS A 78 17.86 8.53 -3.85
N ILE A 79 18.43 8.02 -2.75
CA ILE A 79 18.94 6.65 -2.68
C ILE A 79 17.78 5.67 -2.84
N PHE A 80 16.69 5.83 -2.12
CA PHE A 80 15.59 4.87 -2.13
C PHE A 80 14.70 4.99 -3.37
N ALA A 81 14.61 6.15 -4.02
CA ALA A 81 14.06 6.26 -5.36
C ALA A 81 14.91 5.49 -6.40
N ALA A 82 16.23 5.56 -6.30
CA ALA A 82 17.12 4.76 -7.13
C ALA A 82 17.02 3.26 -6.83
N VAL A 83 16.91 2.86 -5.55
CA VAL A 83 16.67 1.46 -5.14
C VAL A 83 15.35 0.94 -5.72
N PHE A 84 14.29 1.74 -5.69
CA PHE A 84 13.01 1.39 -6.32
C PHE A 84 13.17 1.18 -7.83
N ALA A 85 13.85 2.12 -8.53
CA ALA A 85 14.10 2.02 -9.96
C ALA A 85 14.88 0.74 -10.31
N VAL A 86 15.97 0.47 -9.58
CA VAL A 86 16.77 -0.77 -9.75
C VAL A 86 15.93 -2.00 -9.48
N GLY A 87 15.12 -2.00 -8.42
CA GLY A 87 14.20 -3.08 -8.12
C GLY A 87 13.21 -3.36 -9.25
N CYS A 88 12.63 -2.31 -9.82
CA CYS A 88 11.75 -2.43 -10.99
C CYS A 88 12.49 -2.94 -12.23
N PHE A 89 13.72 -2.49 -12.50
CA PHE A 89 14.54 -3.04 -13.59
C PHE A 89 14.83 -4.52 -13.37
N LEU A 90 15.26 -4.92 -12.17
CA LEU A 90 15.53 -6.32 -11.85
C LEU A 90 14.28 -7.18 -12.03
N ALA A 91 13.14 -6.76 -11.50
CA ALA A 91 11.89 -7.50 -11.64
C ALA A 91 11.42 -7.54 -13.12
N GLY A 92 11.42 -6.41 -13.82
CA GLY A 92 10.94 -6.30 -15.19
C GLY A 92 11.83 -7.00 -16.23
N LEU A 93 13.14 -7.13 -15.97
CA LEU A 93 14.09 -7.81 -16.87
C LEU A 93 14.48 -9.20 -16.35
N SER A 94 13.86 -9.68 -15.28
CA SER A 94 14.19 -10.97 -14.69
C SER A 94 13.94 -12.12 -15.67
N LYS A 95 14.89 -13.07 -15.68
CA LYS A 95 14.81 -14.32 -16.43
C LYS A 95 14.58 -15.54 -15.52
N ASN A 96 14.64 -15.34 -14.22
CA ASN A 96 14.43 -16.38 -13.21
C ASN A 96 13.79 -15.78 -11.94
N LEU A 97 13.16 -16.65 -11.16
CA LEU A 97 12.46 -16.31 -9.93
C LEU A 97 13.34 -15.56 -8.92
N GLY A 98 14.61 -15.98 -8.75
CA GLY A 98 15.52 -15.37 -7.76
C GLY A 98 15.78 -13.89 -8.04
N VAL A 99 16.04 -13.52 -9.31
CA VAL A 99 16.22 -12.12 -9.71
C VAL A 99 14.94 -11.31 -9.53
N TYR A 100 13.78 -11.90 -9.85
CA TYR A 100 12.48 -11.25 -9.61
C TYR A 100 12.29 -10.95 -8.12
N VAL A 101 12.52 -11.94 -7.24
CA VAL A 101 12.36 -11.79 -5.78
C VAL A 101 13.30 -10.71 -5.22
N ILE A 102 14.57 -10.70 -5.66
CA ILE A 102 15.50 -9.61 -5.28
C ILE A 102 14.96 -8.25 -5.73
N GLY A 103 14.49 -8.16 -6.97
CA GLY A 103 13.83 -6.96 -7.50
C GLY A 103 12.63 -6.53 -6.65
N ALA A 104 11.75 -7.47 -6.28
CA ALA A 104 10.58 -7.20 -5.44
C ALA A 104 10.97 -6.68 -4.05
N VAL A 105 11.99 -7.26 -3.41
CA VAL A 105 12.51 -6.76 -2.12
C VAL A 105 13.08 -5.35 -2.25
N CYS A 106 13.83 -5.06 -3.33
CA CYS A 106 14.33 -3.72 -3.60
C CYS A 106 13.20 -2.71 -3.84
N VAL A 107 12.16 -3.10 -4.58
CA VAL A 107 10.96 -2.27 -4.75
C VAL A 107 10.33 -1.99 -3.40
N GLY A 108 10.15 -3.01 -2.57
CA GLY A 108 9.62 -2.88 -1.21
C GLY A 108 10.41 -1.91 -0.34
N ALA A 109 11.74 -2.00 -0.38
CA ALA A 109 12.63 -1.08 0.30
C ALA A 109 12.47 0.36 -0.22
N GLY A 110 12.46 0.51 -1.54
CA GLY A 110 12.37 1.81 -2.20
C GLY A 110 11.06 2.53 -1.86
N TYR A 111 9.91 1.87 -2.07
CA TYR A 111 8.63 2.54 -1.88
C TYR A 111 8.35 2.87 -0.42
N SER A 112 8.60 1.94 0.51
CA SER A 112 8.26 2.14 1.92
C SER A 112 9.02 3.32 2.53
N VAL A 113 10.28 3.51 2.15
CA VAL A 113 11.09 4.64 2.58
C VAL A 113 10.70 5.92 1.84
N CYS A 114 10.49 5.87 0.52
CA CYS A 114 10.05 7.04 -0.24
C CYS A 114 8.70 7.57 0.25
N GLU A 115 7.74 6.71 0.55
CA GLU A 115 6.42 7.11 1.06
C GLU A 115 6.54 7.77 2.43
N SER A 116 7.23 7.13 3.37
CA SER A 116 7.37 7.65 4.75
C SER A 116 8.14 8.97 4.78
N VAL A 117 9.27 9.07 4.07
CA VAL A 117 10.10 10.27 4.05
C VAL A 117 9.42 11.39 3.25
N SER A 118 8.72 11.08 2.15
CA SER A 118 7.92 12.08 1.41
C SER A 118 6.83 12.68 2.29
N SER A 119 6.09 11.85 3.03
CA SER A 119 5.08 12.33 3.98
C SER A 119 5.66 13.25 5.05
N ALA A 120 6.85 12.92 5.58
CA ALA A 120 7.55 13.76 6.52
C ALA A 120 8.02 15.09 5.91
N VAL A 121 8.50 15.11 4.65
CA VAL A 121 8.84 16.34 3.95
C VAL A 121 7.59 17.19 3.68
N LEU A 122 6.51 16.59 3.22
CA LEU A 122 5.26 17.27 2.92
C LEU A 122 4.64 17.94 4.15
N SER A 123 4.74 17.28 5.32
CA SER A 123 4.26 17.86 6.59
C SER A 123 5.08 19.09 7.03
N GLU A 124 6.35 19.16 6.63
CA GLU A 124 7.27 20.25 7.00
C GLU A 124 7.31 21.40 5.98
N LEU A 125 6.78 21.20 4.75
CA LEU A 125 6.78 22.25 3.72
C LEU A 125 5.96 23.48 4.14
N ASP A 126 4.88 23.27 4.88
CA ASP A 126 3.99 24.33 5.37
C ASP A 126 3.25 23.77 6.60
N ALA A 127 3.46 24.37 7.75
CA ALA A 127 2.91 23.89 9.02
C ALA A 127 1.38 23.87 9.05
N GLU A 128 0.72 24.80 8.31
CA GLU A 128 -0.74 24.87 8.25
C GLU A 128 -1.33 23.93 7.18
N LYS A 129 -0.58 23.68 6.10
CA LYS A 129 -1.07 22.93 4.93
C LYS A 129 -0.50 21.51 4.82
N GLY A 130 0.40 21.09 5.73
CA GLY A 130 1.09 19.81 5.67
C GLY A 130 0.15 18.62 5.53
N ALA A 131 -0.91 18.56 6.34
CA ALA A 131 -1.93 17.50 6.24
C ALA A 131 -2.63 17.50 4.87
N ARG A 132 -2.90 18.68 4.29
CA ARG A 132 -3.49 18.80 2.94
C ARG A 132 -2.54 18.29 1.86
N TYR A 133 -1.25 18.54 1.98
CA TYR A 133 -0.24 18.06 1.03
C TYR A 133 -0.07 16.54 1.09
N ILE A 134 -0.08 15.95 2.30
CA ILE A 134 -0.08 14.50 2.46
C ILE A 134 -1.33 13.89 1.83
N ASN A 135 -2.52 14.43 2.10
CA ASN A 135 -3.76 13.93 1.50
C ASN A 135 -3.76 14.04 -0.04
N LEU A 136 -3.23 15.14 -0.60
CA LEU A 136 -3.08 15.28 -2.05
C LEU A 136 -2.13 14.22 -2.63
N SER A 137 -1.02 13.95 -1.96
CA SER A 137 -0.05 12.95 -2.42
C SER A 137 -0.64 11.53 -2.39
N GLN A 138 -1.43 11.20 -1.36
CA GLN A 138 -2.15 9.92 -1.26
C GLN A 138 -3.28 9.80 -2.30
N ALA A 139 -3.94 10.91 -2.64
CA ALA A 139 -4.93 10.92 -3.72
C ALA A 139 -4.27 10.65 -5.09
N LEU A 140 -3.06 11.21 -5.33
CA LEU A 140 -2.32 10.94 -6.55
C LEU A 140 -1.76 9.51 -6.60
N LEU A 141 -1.35 8.92 -5.46
CA LEU A 141 -1.06 7.50 -5.37
C LEU A 141 -2.26 6.67 -5.82
N SER A 142 -3.43 6.94 -5.25
CA SER A 142 -4.65 6.21 -5.62
C SER A 142 -5.01 6.40 -7.10
N LEU A 143 -4.81 7.60 -7.65
CA LEU A 143 -5.02 7.86 -9.08
C LEU A 143 -4.08 7.02 -9.96
N GLY A 144 -2.82 6.90 -9.58
CA GLY A 144 -1.87 6.00 -10.26
C GLY A 144 -2.35 4.56 -10.25
N ALA A 145 -2.84 4.07 -9.11
CA ALA A 145 -3.35 2.72 -8.97
C ALA A 145 -4.66 2.46 -9.74
N VAL A 146 -5.48 3.50 -9.96
CA VAL A 146 -6.67 3.44 -10.82
C VAL A 146 -6.31 3.40 -12.30
N VAL A 147 -5.38 4.24 -12.74
CA VAL A 147 -5.04 4.41 -14.17
C VAL A 147 -4.24 3.23 -14.71
N SER A 148 -3.33 2.71 -13.89
CA SER A 148 -2.35 1.69 -14.32
C SER A 148 -2.99 0.40 -14.86
N PRO A 149 -3.98 -0.24 -14.22
CA PRO A 149 -4.57 -1.47 -14.75
C PRO A 149 -5.20 -1.27 -16.12
N PHE A 150 -5.89 -0.16 -16.34
CA PHE A 150 -6.51 0.14 -17.64
C PHE A 150 -5.44 0.34 -18.73
N LEU A 151 -4.40 1.12 -18.45
CA LEU A 151 -3.32 1.36 -19.40
C LEU A 151 -2.57 0.06 -19.73
N VAL A 152 -2.22 -0.72 -18.71
CA VAL A 152 -1.50 -1.99 -18.89
C VAL A 152 -2.34 -2.98 -19.68
N GLN A 153 -3.61 -3.17 -19.34
CA GLN A 153 -4.50 -4.07 -20.07
C GLN A 153 -4.72 -3.61 -21.52
N TRP A 154 -4.89 -2.32 -21.75
CA TRP A 154 -5.01 -1.77 -23.10
C TRP A 154 -3.75 -2.03 -23.94
N LEU A 155 -2.56 -1.84 -23.37
CA LEU A 155 -1.29 -2.09 -24.08
C LEU A 155 -1.06 -3.59 -24.32
N GLN A 156 -1.45 -4.46 -23.38
CA GLN A 156 -1.41 -5.91 -23.57
C GLN A 156 -2.30 -6.34 -24.73
N LYS A 157 -3.53 -5.83 -24.82
CA LYS A 157 -4.47 -6.18 -25.88
C LYS A 157 -4.08 -5.57 -27.24
N SER A 158 -3.68 -4.31 -27.30
CA SER A 158 -3.44 -3.57 -28.55
C SER A 158 -2.04 -3.75 -29.10
N ARG A 159 -1.02 -3.99 -28.26
CA ARG A 159 0.38 -4.06 -28.61
C ARG A 159 1.06 -5.37 -28.21
N HIS A 160 0.30 -6.34 -27.70
CA HIS A 160 0.83 -7.61 -27.16
C HIS A 160 1.96 -7.37 -26.13
N ALA A 161 1.80 -6.32 -25.31
CA ALA A 161 2.80 -5.96 -24.33
C ALA A 161 2.91 -7.04 -23.24
N SER A 162 4.13 -7.31 -22.81
CA SER A 162 4.41 -8.28 -21.74
C SER A 162 3.98 -7.75 -20.36
N TRP A 163 3.76 -8.65 -19.42
CA TRP A 163 3.59 -8.34 -18.00
C TRP A 163 4.73 -7.51 -17.39
N ARG A 164 5.87 -7.44 -18.06
CA ARG A 164 7.04 -6.64 -17.65
C ARG A 164 6.82 -5.13 -17.75
N LEU A 165 5.80 -4.73 -18.50
CA LEU A 165 5.55 -3.32 -18.85
C LEU A 165 5.40 -2.40 -17.63
N PRO A 166 4.55 -2.68 -16.61
CA PRO A 166 4.41 -1.79 -15.46
C PRO A 166 5.72 -1.60 -14.70
N PHE A 167 6.54 -2.65 -14.61
CA PHE A 167 7.87 -2.57 -13.98
C PHE A 167 8.81 -1.64 -14.76
N LEU A 168 8.87 -1.77 -16.08
CA LEU A 168 9.77 -0.96 -16.91
C LEU A 168 9.35 0.51 -16.99
N ILE A 169 8.04 0.78 -17.04
CA ILE A 169 7.53 2.17 -16.95
C ILE A 169 7.94 2.80 -15.61
N CYS A 170 7.74 2.08 -14.50
CA CYS A 170 8.10 2.57 -13.18
C CYS A 170 9.62 2.71 -13.00
N ALA A 171 10.41 1.78 -13.55
CA ALA A 171 11.87 1.89 -13.54
C ALA A 171 12.35 3.17 -14.24
N ALA A 172 11.84 3.45 -15.43
CA ALA A 172 12.18 4.67 -16.16
C ALA A 172 11.73 5.94 -15.42
N ALA A 173 10.48 5.93 -14.90
CA ALA A 173 9.94 7.06 -14.15
C ALA A 173 10.74 7.34 -12.88
N TYR A 174 11.04 6.31 -12.06
CA TYR A 174 11.80 6.51 -10.84
C TYR A 174 13.28 6.84 -11.07
N THR A 175 13.88 6.39 -12.17
CA THR A 175 15.21 6.84 -12.59
C THR A 175 15.19 8.34 -12.84
N LEU A 176 14.22 8.83 -13.62
CA LEU A 176 14.06 10.28 -13.87
C LEU A 176 13.76 11.03 -12.57
N LEU A 177 12.87 10.51 -11.73
CA LEU A 177 12.53 11.13 -10.44
C LEU A 177 13.73 11.18 -9.49
N ALA A 178 14.56 10.14 -9.42
CA ALA A 178 15.80 10.16 -8.64
C ALA A 178 16.76 11.25 -9.11
N LEU A 179 16.92 11.43 -10.43
CA LEU A 179 17.73 12.51 -11.01
C LEU A 179 17.14 13.89 -10.69
N LEU A 180 15.83 14.06 -10.81
CA LEU A 180 15.15 15.32 -10.47
C LEU A 180 15.26 15.64 -8.97
N LEU A 181 15.16 14.63 -8.10
CA LEU A 181 15.39 14.78 -6.66
C LEU A 181 16.82 15.23 -6.35
N LEU A 182 17.82 14.69 -7.05
CA LEU A 182 19.22 15.12 -6.92
C LEU A 182 19.39 16.62 -7.27
N LEU A 183 18.73 17.07 -8.31
CA LEU A 183 18.80 18.47 -8.78
C LEU A 183 17.95 19.44 -7.93
N THR A 184 16.96 18.92 -7.19
CA THR A 184 16.04 19.74 -6.38
C THR A 184 16.67 20.18 -5.07
N VAL A 185 16.52 21.45 -4.71
CA VAL A 185 16.93 21.98 -3.39
C VAL A 185 15.76 21.84 -2.41
N PHE A 186 15.95 21.08 -1.37
CA PHE A 186 14.96 20.95 -0.29
C PHE A 186 15.04 22.14 0.68
N PRO A 187 13.93 22.55 1.30
CA PRO A 187 13.95 23.57 2.33
C PRO A 187 14.93 23.18 3.45
N LYS A 188 15.68 24.15 3.96
CA LYS A 188 16.56 23.90 5.12
C LYS A 188 15.68 23.52 6.32
N ARG A 189 16.05 22.43 6.98
CA ARG A 189 15.45 21.93 8.21
C ARG A 189 15.28 23.06 9.22
N GLN A 190 14.08 23.31 9.70
CA GLN A 190 13.90 23.84 11.05
C GLN A 190 14.27 22.67 11.97
N ALA A 191 15.37 22.83 12.70
CA ALA A 191 15.81 21.85 13.67
C ALA A 191 14.71 21.74 14.75
N LEU A 192 13.88 20.72 14.62
CA LEU A 192 13.08 20.29 15.76
C LEU A 192 14.07 19.88 16.83
N THR A 193 14.06 20.61 17.94
CA THR A 193 14.86 20.33 19.12
C THR A 193 14.69 18.85 19.47
N GLN A 194 15.81 18.12 19.48
CA GLN A 194 15.90 16.74 19.97
C GLN A 194 15.64 16.72 21.50
N LYS A 195 14.42 17.00 21.91
CA LYS A 195 13.91 16.55 23.20
C LYS A 195 12.95 15.42 22.86
N GLU A 196 13.22 14.23 23.39
CA GLU A 196 12.29 13.08 23.41
C GLU A 196 12.61 11.86 22.55
N ALA A 197 13.84 11.44 22.49
CA ALA A 197 14.15 10.05 22.21
C ALA A 197 14.57 9.30 23.50
N LYS A 198 13.83 9.46 24.59
CA LYS A 198 14.16 8.84 25.89
C LYS A 198 12.94 8.35 26.67
N ALA A 199 12.14 7.51 26.06
CA ALA A 199 11.44 6.48 26.82
C ALA A 199 11.30 5.26 25.90
N ARG A 200 11.85 4.12 26.28
CA ARG A 200 11.47 2.83 25.72
C ARG A 200 10.03 2.56 26.14
N THR A 201 9.08 3.19 25.45
CA THR A 201 7.65 3.00 25.71
C THR A 201 7.29 1.59 25.27
N ASN A 202 6.87 0.77 26.21
CA ASN A 202 6.37 -0.57 25.87
C ASN A 202 4.92 -0.45 25.39
N PHE A 203 4.74 -0.21 24.09
CA PHE A 203 3.41 -0.07 23.47
C PHE A 203 2.53 -1.32 23.70
N PHE A 204 3.13 -2.50 23.69
CA PHE A 204 2.41 -3.76 23.88
C PHE A 204 1.97 -4.01 25.33
N ALA A 205 2.35 -3.20 26.30
CA ALA A 205 1.76 -3.23 27.63
C ALA A 205 0.27 -2.82 27.61
N SER A 206 -0.11 -1.88 26.72
CA SER A 206 -1.51 -1.49 26.55
C SER A 206 -2.32 -2.55 25.80
N ARG A 207 -3.42 -3.02 26.41
CA ARG A 207 -4.37 -3.92 25.75
C ARG A 207 -4.98 -3.30 24.51
N ALA A 208 -5.37 -2.01 24.57
CA ALA A 208 -5.94 -1.30 23.45
C ALA A 208 -4.96 -1.24 22.28
N PHE A 209 -3.69 -0.93 22.52
CA PHE A 209 -2.67 -0.91 21.48
C PHE A 209 -2.48 -2.27 20.81
N ARG A 210 -2.43 -3.36 21.61
CA ARG A 210 -2.33 -4.72 21.05
C ARG A 210 -3.49 -5.03 20.10
N LEU A 211 -4.72 -4.69 20.50
CA LEU A 211 -5.91 -4.93 19.68
C LEU A 211 -5.86 -4.12 18.37
N LEU A 212 -5.46 -2.85 18.43
CA LEU A 212 -5.27 -2.00 17.24
C LEU A 212 -4.15 -2.53 16.34
N PHE A 213 -3.04 -3.00 16.92
CA PHE A 213 -1.93 -3.61 16.17
C PHE A 213 -2.37 -4.86 15.40
N PHE A 214 -3.09 -5.78 16.05
CA PHE A 214 -3.61 -6.94 15.35
C PHE A 214 -4.70 -6.58 14.33
N SER A 215 -5.50 -5.54 14.58
CA SER A 215 -6.49 -5.06 13.62
C SER A 215 -5.84 -4.52 12.33
N ILE A 216 -4.73 -3.77 12.44
CA ILE A 216 -4.04 -3.24 11.25
C ILE A 216 -3.33 -4.35 10.47
N LEU A 217 -2.80 -5.36 11.16
CA LEU A 217 -2.20 -6.54 10.55
C LEU A 217 -3.25 -7.31 9.73
N LEU A 218 -4.46 -7.54 10.28
CA LEU A 218 -5.56 -8.16 9.56
C LEU A 218 -6.02 -7.29 8.38
N TYR A 219 -6.13 -5.97 8.58
CA TYR A 219 -6.54 -5.03 7.54
C TYR A 219 -5.64 -5.10 6.31
N VAL A 220 -4.31 -5.09 6.48
CA VAL A 220 -3.37 -5.19 5.35
C VAL A 220 -3.48 -6.54 4.65
N GLY A 221 -3.77 -7.61 5.41
CA GLY A 221 -4.11 -8.90 4.84
C GLY A 221 -5.34 -8.87 3.94
N LEU A 222 -6.40 -8.18 4.37
CA LEU A 222 -7.62 -7.97 3.58
C LEU A 222 -7.34 -7.16 2.32
N GLU A 223 -6.60 -6.04 2.46
CA GLU A 223 -6.24 -5.14 1.37
C GLU A 223 -5.44 -5.84 0.29
N ASN A 224 -4.37 -6.54 0.67
CA ASN A 224 -3.54 -7.30 -0.27
C ASN A 224 -4.28 -8.51 -0.84
N GLY A 225 -5.09 -9.19 -0.03
CA GLY A 225 -5.86 -10.34 -0.47
C GLY A 225 -6.79 -9.99 -1.61
N ILE A 226 -7.65 -8.98 -1.46
CA ILE A 226 -8.55 -8.59 -2.55
C ILE A 226 -7.80 -8.00 -3.75
N SER A 227 -6.85 -7.11 -3.53
CA SER A 227 -6.21 -6.36 -4.60
C SER A 227 -5.33 -7.22 -5.50
N TYR A 228 -4.59 -8.20 -4.95
CA TYR A 228 -3.73 -9.08 -5.74
C TYR A 228 -4.42 -10.33 -6.27
N PHE A 229 -5.56 -10.74 -5.70
CA PHE A 229 -6.30 -11.92 -6.17
C PHE A 229 -7.56 -11.58 -6.97
N ALA A 230 -7.91 -10.28 -7.12
CA ALA A 230 -9.04 -9.85 -7.94
C ALA A 230 -8.88 -10.26 -9.41
N GLU A 231 -7.68 -10.13 -9.99
CA GLU A 231 -7.43 -10.58 -11.35
C GLU A 231 -7.73 -12.07 -11.51
N SER A 232 -7.19 -12.92 -10.63
CA SER A 232 -7.43 -14.36 -10.65
C SER A 232 -8.90 -14.71 -10.43
N LEU A 233 -9.63 -13.97 -9.58
CA LEU A 233 -11.07 -14.15 -9.41
C LEU A 233 -11.83 -13.90 -10.72
N PHE A 234 -11.52 -12.81 -11.42
CA PHE A 234 -12.21 -12.45 -12.65
C PHE A 234 -11.79 -13.32 -13.83
N SER A 235 -10.52 -13.63 -13.98
CA SER A 235 -10.00 -14.41 -15.10
C SER A 235 -10.30 -15.90 -14.97
N VAL A 236 -10.06 -16.50 -13.81
CA VAL A 236 -10.15 -17.94 -13.61
C VAL A 236 -11.57 -18.38 -13.25
N ARG A 237 -12.17 -17.76 -12.22
CA ARG A 237 -13.46 -18.22 -11.71
C ARG A 237 -14.64 -17.66 -12.47
N LEU A 238 -14.60 -16.36 -12.82
CA LEU A 238 -15.73 -15.69 -13.49
C LEU A 238 -15.63 -15.74 -15.02
N SER A 239 -14.52 -16.22 -15.57
CA SER A 239 -14.23 -16.22 -17.02
C SER A 239 -14.45 -14.83 -17.66
N ALA A 240 -14.14 -13.77 -16.93
CA ALA A 240 -14.36 -12.38 -17.27
C ALA A 240 -13.07 -11.56 -17.13
N GLY A 241 -11.93 -12.08 -17.59
CA GLY A 241 -10.61 -11.43 -17.49
C GLY A 241 -10.57 -10.02 -18.10
N ASP A 242 -11.46 -9.72 -19.06
CA ASP A 242 -11.61 -8.38 -19.62
C ASP A 242 -12.03 -7.33 -18.57
N LEU A 243 -12.69 -7.74 -17.51
CA LEU A 243 -13.11 -6.88 -16.41
C LEU A 243 -12.09 -6.81 -15.26
N ALA A 244 -10.98 -7.54 -15.30
CA ALA A 244 -10.00 -7.60 -14.22
C ALA A 244 -9.41 -6.21 -13.91
N ALA A 245 -9.02 -5.46 -14.94
CA ALA A 245 -8.53 -4.10 -14.76
C ALA A 245 -9.61 -3.18 -14.15
N ALA A 246 -10.85 -3.30 -14.61
CA ALA A 246 -11.97 -2.54 -14.07
C ALA A 246 -12.24 -2.89 -12.59
N ALA A 247 -12.08 -4.17 -12.20
CA ALA A 247 -12.28 -4.61 -10.81
C ALA A 247 -11.21 -4.03 -9.87
N ILE A 248 -9.94 -4.07 -10.26
CA ILE A 248 -8.84 -3.47 -9.49
C ILE A 248 -9.04 -1.96 -9.39
N SER A 249 -9.36 -1.29 -10.50
CA SER A 249 -9.59 0.15 -10.51
C SER A 249 -10.84 0.54 -9.70
N ALA A 250 -11.93 -0.23 -9.76
CA ALA A 250 -13.13 -0.01 -8.95
C ALA A 250 -12.82 -0.10 -7.45
N TYR A 251 -12.02 -1.08 -7.04
CA TYR A 251 -11.53 -1.19 -5.67
C TYR A 251 -10.77 0.07 -5.23
N TRP A 252 -9.80 0.56 -6.01
CA TRP A 252 -9.04 1.77 -5.68
C TRP A 252 -9.89 3.04 -5.71
N ILE A 253 -10.85 3.14 -6.63
CA ILE A 253 -11.82 4.26 -6.66
C ILE A 253 -12.67 4.24 -5.38
N GLY A 254 -13.21 3.08 -5.00
CA GLY A 254 -13.98 2.92 -3.77
C GLY A 254 -13.20 3.38 -2.54
N MET A 255 -11.95 2.95 -2.41
CA MET A 255 -11.05 3.35 -1.33
C MET A 255 -10.79 4.87 -1.31
N THR A 256 -10.55 5.46 -2.48
CA THR A 256 -10.29 6.90 -2.60
C THR A 256 -11.51 7.73 -2.21
N VAL A 257 -12.67 7.39 -2.76
CA VAL A 257 -13.94 8.08 -2.45
C VAL A 257 -14.25 8.00 -0.96
N SER A 258 -14.09 6.82 -0.38
CA SER A 258 -14.31 6.60 1.05
C SER A 258 -13.37 7.44 1.92
N ARG A 259 -12.06 7.46 1.61
CA ARG A 259 -11.08 8.30 2.34
C ARG A 259 -11.49 9.78 2.32
N MET A 260 -11.95 10.30 1.19
CA MET A 260 -12.41 11.68 1.07
C MET A 260 -13.66 11.95 1.92
N LEU A 261 -14.67 11.07 1.83
CA LEU A 261 -15.93 11.24 2.56
C LEU A 261 -15.71 11.13 4.08
N PHE A 262 -15.01 10.10 4.54
CA PHE A 262 -14.80 9.90 5.97
C PHE A 262 -13.88 10.94 6.60
N SER A 263 -12.96 11.55 5.84
CA SER A 263 -12.15 12.67 6.34
C SER A 263 -13.02 13.87 6.76
N ALA A 264 -14.19 14.05 6.14
CA ALA A 264 -15.12 15.16 6.43
C ALA A 264 -16.19 14.79 7.47
N VAL A 265 -16.58 13.50 7.59
CA VAL A 265 -17.77 13.07 8.34
C VAL A 265 -17.45 12.22 9.57
N LEU A 266 -16.19 11.83 9.77
CA LEU A 266 -15.78 10.93 10.87
C LEU A 266 -16.11 11.54 12.24
N ARG A 267 -17.17 11.02 12.91
CA ARG A 267 -17.58 11.46 14.26
C ARG A 267 -17.17 10.46 15.36
N ASP A 268 -17.26 9.17 15.07
CA ASP A 268 -16.97 8.10 16.02
C ASP A 268 -16.02 7.08 15.38
N PRO A 269 -14.72 7.17 15.67
CA PRO A 269 -13.71 6.28 15.09
C PRO A 269 -13.99 4.79 15.32
N LYS A 270 -14.46 4.43 16.53
CA LYS A 270 -14.74 3.05 16.88
C LYS A 270 -15.89 2.46 16.08
N LYS A 271 -17.04 3.18 16.01
CA LYS A 271 -18.20 2.73 15.22
C LYS A 271 -17.86 2.65 13.74
N THR A 272 -17.04 3.57 13.23
CA THR A 272 -16.56 3.53 11.85
C THR A 272 -15.75 2.26 11.57
N LEU A 273 -14.77 1.91 12.42
CA LEU A 273 -13.98 0.70 12.26
C LEU A 273 -14.86 -0.56 12.30
N ILE A 274 -15.76 -0.65 13.27
CA ILE A 274 -16.69 -1.77 13.42
C ILE A 274 -17.56 -1.92 12.16
N GLY A 275 -18.15 -0.81 11.69
CA GLY A 275 -18.98 -0.80 10.49
C GLY A 275 -18.20 -1.17 9.23
N CYS A 276 -16.98 -0.66 9.08
CA CYS A 276 -16.12 -0.94 7.93
C CYS A 276 -15.68 -2.40 7.88
N PHE A 277 -15.27 -3.00 8.98
CA PHE A 277 -14.91 -4.42 9.02
C PHE A 277 -16.12 -5.32 8.77
N LEU A 278 -17.29 -5.00 9.31
CA LEU A 278 -18.51 -5.76 9.07
C LEU A 278 -18.97 -5.67 7.61
N ALA A 279 -18.96 -4.47 7.04
CA ALA A 279 -19.26 -4.26 5.63
C ALA A 279 -18.25 -4.99 4.72
N SER A 280 -16.97 -4.96 5.06
CA SER A 280 -15.92 -5.72 4.37
C SER A 280 -16.23 -7.21 4.37
N ALA A 281 -16.59 -7.79 5.52
CA ALA A 281 -16.96 -9.20 5.61
C ALA A 281 -18.13 -9.54 4.68
N ALA A 282 -19.17 -8.71 4.66
CA ALA A 282 -20.34 -8.92 3.80
C ALA A 282 -19.97 -8.88 2.30
N PHE A 283 -19.17 -7.90 1.85
CA PHE A 283 -18.77 -7.80 0.45
C PHE A 283 -17.80 -8.90 0.04
N LEU A 284 -16.91 -9.34 0.93
CA LEU A 284 -16.02 -10.48 0.67
C LEU A 284 -16.79 -11.80 0.59
N LEU A 285 -17.82 -11.99 1.42
CA LEU A 285 -18.74 -13.12 1.28
C LEU A 285 -19.50 -13.08 -0.04
N ALA A 286 -19.98 -11.90 -0.43
CA ALA A 286 -20.63 -11.73 -1.72
C ALA A 286 -19.68 -12.06 -2.89
N LEU A 287 -18.41 -11.63 -2.83
CA LEU A 287 -17.37 -12.02 -3.81
C LEU A 287 -17.13 -13.52 -3.81
N ALA A 288 -17.11 -14.17 -2.64
CA ALA A 288 -16.90 -15.61 -2.52
C ALA A 288 -18.00 -16.44 -3.18
N VAL A 289 -19.25 -15.99 -3.16
CA VAL A 289 -20.41 -16.74 -3.69
C VAL A 289 -20.86 -16.30 -5.08
N SER A 290 -20.67 -15.02 -5.44
CA SER A 290 -21.12 -14.45 -6.70
C SER A 290 -20.52 -15.15 -7.90
N ARG A 291 -21.36 -15.43 -8.91
CA ARG A 291 -20.94 -15.91 -10.24
C ARG A 291 -21.18 -14.85 -11.33
N ASN A 292 -21.76 -13.73 -10.97
CA ASN A 292 -22.00 -12.63 -11.90
C ASN A 292 -20.84 -11.63 -11.85
N PRO A 293 -20.10 -11.40 -12.96
CA PRO A 293 -18.96 -10.48 -13.00
C PRO A 293 -19.35 -9.03 -12.62
N MET A 294 -20.53 -8.56 -13.01
CA MET A 294 -20.97 -7.18 -12.68
C MET A 294 -21.28 -7.02 -11.19
N VAL A 295 -21.91 -8.01 -10.57
CA VAL A 295 -22.11 -8.02 -9.10
C VAL A 295 -20.75 -8.03 -8.40
N SER A 296 -19.83 -8.86 -8.87
CA SER A 296 -18.47 -8.93 -8.31
C SER A 296 -17.70 -7.61 -8.47
N LEU A 297 -17.87 -6.91 -9.59
CA LEU A 297 -17.30 -5.58 -9.83
C LEU A 297 -17.80 -4.56 -8.80
N VAL A 298 -19.11 -4.52 -8.56
CA VAL A 298 -19.73 -3.65 -7.54
C VAL A 298 -19.21 -4.03 -6.15
N CYS A 299 -19.08 -5.33 -5.86
CA CYS A 299 -18.52 -5.78 -4.57
C CYS A 299 -17.04 -5.38 -4.40
N CYS A 300 -16.23 -5.35 -5.46
CA CYS A 300 -14.86 -4.84 -5.40
C CYS A 300 -14.83 -3.36 -5.02
N PHE A 301 -15.67 -2.53 -5.67
CA PHE A 301 -15.83 -1.13 -5.30
C PHE A 301 -16.25 -0.96 -3.84
N ALA A 302 -17.27 -1.69 -3.41
CA ALA A 302 -17.84 -1.59 -2.06
C ALA A 302 -16.87 -2.09 -0.98
N ALA A 303 -16.08 -3.13 -1.26
CA ALA A 303 -14.99 -3.58 -0.39
C ALA A 303 -13.90 -2.51 -0.27
N GLY A 304 -13.45 -1.92 -1.40
CA GLY A 304 -12.52 -0.79 -1.39
C GLY A 304 -13.05 0.39 -0.59
N PHE A 305 -14.34 0.73 -0.77
CA PHE A 305 -15.01 1.79 -0.01
C PHE A 305 -14.98 1.49 1.49
N SER A 306 -15.20 0.25 1.90
CA SER A 306 -15.13 -0.14 3.31
C SER A 306 -13.71 -0.04 3.88
N TYR A 307 -12.66 -0.20 3.06
CA TYR A 307 -11.26 -0.18 3.50
C TYR A 307 -10.68 1.23 3.69
N GLY A 308 -11.23 2.23 2.98
CA GLY A 308 -10.65 3.58 2.94
C GLY A 308 -10.32 4.19 4.30
N PRO A 309 -11.22 4.21 5.28
CA PRO A 309 -10.97 4.85 6.58
C PRO A 309 -10.24 3.96 7.59
N ILE A 310 -10.07 2.64 7.36
CA ILE A 310 -9.59 1.71 8.39
C ILE A 310 -8.16 2.05 8.81
N TRP A 311 -7.23 2.14 7.86
CA TRP A 311 -5.81 2.38 8.15
C TRP A 311 -5.60 3.68 8.94
N SER A 312 -6.10 4.78 8.43
CA SER A 312 -5.94 6.10 9.03
C SER A 312 -6.57 6.18 10.42
N THR A 313 -7.71 5.54 10.62
CA THR A 313 -8.41 5.52 11.90
C THR A 313 -7.68 4.66 12.93
N LEU A 314 -7.17 3.49 12.54
CA LEU A 314 -6.37 2.63 13.43
C LEU A 314 -5.07 3.32 13.87
N VAL A 315 -4.35 3.94 12.93
CA VAL A 315 -3.11 4.67 13.24
C VAL A 315 -3.41 5.87 14.14
N ALA A 316 -4.45 6.65 13.85
CA ALA A 316 -4.83 7.79 14.67
C ALA A 316 -5.19 7.39 16.10
N GLN A 317 -5.94 6.30 16.29
CA GLN A 317 -6.25 5.78 17.63
C GLN A 317 -4.98 5.29 18.35
N ALA A 318 -4.11 4.54 17.66
CA ALA A 318 -2.88 4.01 18.26
C ALA A 318 -1.92 5.14 18.70
N THR A 319 -1.76 6.17 17.87
CA THR A 319 -0.92 7.34 18.21
C THR A 319 -1.55 8.18 19.30
N GLY A 320 -2.88 8.29 19.35
CA GLY A 320 -3.61 8.99 20.40
C GLY A 320 -3.49 8.36 21.79
N LEU A 321 -3.24 7.03 21.88
CA LEU A 321 -2.96 6.35 23.14
C LEU A 321 -1.60 6.76 23.74
N PHE A 322 -0.66 7.25 22.93
CA PHE A 322 0.70 7.61 23.34
C PHE A 322 1.13 8.96 22.73
N PRO A 323 0.54 10.09 23.17
CA PRO A 323 0.82 11.39 22.56
C PRO A 323 2.30 11.77 22.60
N GLU A 324 3.01 11.44 23.71
CA GLU A 324 4.44 11.73 23.89
C GLU A 324 5.37 10.81 23.08
N ALA A 325 4.87 9.68 22.60
CA ALA A 325 5.59 8.68 21.81
C ALA A 325 4.86 8.33 20.52
N SER A 326 4.10 9.26 19.95
CA SER A 326 3.21 9.03 18.81
C SER A 326 3.96 8.56 17.56
N ALA A 327 5.15 9.06 17.28
CA ALA A 327 5.98 8.61 16.17
C ALA A 327 6.42 7.15 16.33
N GLY A 328 6.77 6.73 17.55
CA GLY A 328 7.08 5.32 17.85
C GLY A 328 5.87 4.41 17.68
N ALA A 329 4.70 4.85 18.17
CA ALA A 329 3.45 4.09 18.00
C ALA A 329 3.10 3.92 16.51
N ALA A 330 3.20 4.98 15.71
CA ALA A 330 2.99 4.92 14.27
C ALA A 330 3.98 3.97 13.58
N GLY A 331 5.25 4.00 13.96
CA GLY A 331 6.28 3.10 13.45
C GLY A 331 5.98 1.62 13.72
N VAL A 332 5.53 1.29 14.95
CA VAL A 332 5.11 -0.07 15.29
C VAL A 332 3.88 -0.49 14.50
N MET A 333 2.90 0.41 14.31
CA MET A 333 1.73 0.13 13.46
C MET A 333 2.14 -0.13 12.00
N SER A 334 3.10 0.63 11.46
CA SER A 334 3.64 0.39 10.11
C SER A 334 4.36 -0.96 9.99
N ALA A 335 5.10 -1.39 11.02
CA ALA A 335 5.68 -2.72 11.07
C ALA A 335 4.58 -3.80 11.03
N GLY A 336 3.46 -3.58 11.73
CA GLY A 336 2.27 -4.45 11.66
C GLY A 336 1.71 -4.56 10.23
N CYS A 337 1.68 -3.45 9.48
CA CYS A 337 1.32 -3.45 8.06
C CYS A 337 2.27 -4.35 7.23
N GLY A 338 3.58 -4.21 7.43
CA GLY A 338 4.57 -5.04 6.74
C GLY A 338 4.38 -6.53 7.04
N ILE A 339 4.20 -6.89 8.32
CA ILE A 339 3.97 -8.28 8.75
C ILE A 339 2.70 -8.83 8.11
N GLY A 340 1.59 -8.07 8.15
CA GLY A 340 0.33 -8.45 7.52
C GLY A 340 0.49 -8.68 6.02
N GLY A 341 1.20 -7.77 5.33
CA GLY A 341 1.52 -7.86 3.91
C GLY A 341 2.40 -9.05 3.54
N MET A 342 3.23 -9.54 4.46
CA MET A 342 4.03 -10.76 4.25
C MET A 342 3.21 -12.04 4.44
N ILE A 343 2.41 -12.11 5.49
CA ILE A 343 1.77 -13.36 5.92
C ILE A 343 0.52 -13.67 5.09
N PHE A 344 -0.39 -12.71 4.96
CA PHE A 344 -1.73 -13.01 4.45
C PHE A 344 -1.81 -13.31 2.96
N PRO A 345 -1.03 -12.70 2.04
CA PRO A 345 -1.05 -13.13 0.65
C PRO A 345 -0.62 -14.58 0.46
N VAL A 346 0.37 -15.05 1.25
CA VAL A 346 0.81 -16.46 1.22
C VAL A 346 -0.30 -17.37 1.75
N LEU A 347 -0.91 -17.02 2.89
CA LEU A 347 -2.03 -17.81 3.44
C LEU A 347 -3.21 -17.86 2.49
N MET A 348 -3.58 -16.73 1.87
CA MET A 348 -4.65 -16.68 0.90
C MET A 348 -4.36 -17.55 -0.33
N GLY A 349 -3.13 -17.48 -0.85
CA GLY A 349 -2.69 -18.34 -1.94
C GLY A 349 -2.72 -19.82 -1.56
N THR A 350 -2.28 -20.16 -0.35
CA THR A 350 -2.33 -21.55 0.17
C THR A 350 -3.77 -22.07 0.25
N VAL A 351 -4.70 -21.25 0.75
CA VAL A 351 -6.13 -21.61 0.78
C VAL A 351 -6.66 -21.77 -0.65
N CYS A 352 -6.21 -20.93 -1.58
CA CYS A 352 -6.58 -21.04 -2.99
C CYS A 352 -6.10 -22.37 -3.62
N ASP A 353 -4.86 -22.78 -3.35
CA ASP A 353 -4.28 -24.02 -3.89
C ASP A 353 -4.93 -25.27 -3.31
N ILE A 354 -5.23 -25.27 -2.00
CA ILE A 354 -5.81 -26.45 -1.32
C ILE A 354 -7.30 -26.62 -1.65
N PHE A 355 -8.04 -25.52 -1.73
CA PHE A 355 -9.49 -25.55 -1.88
C PHE A 355 -9.96 -24.90 -3.19
N SER A 356 -9.97 -23.56 -3.23
CA SER A 356 -10.34 -22.77 -4.40
C SER A 356 -10.17 -21.27 -4.15
N ILE A 357 -10.20 -20.48 -5.23
CA ILE A 357 -10.22 -19.02 -5.14
C ILE A 357 -11.43 -18.50 -4.31
N SER A 358 -12.58 -19.18 -4.37
CA SER A 358 -13.76 -18.83 -3.57
C SER A 358 -13.50 -18.98 -2.08
N MET A 359 -12.87 -20.09 -1.68
CA MET A 359 -12.51 -20.32 -0.28
C MET A 359 -11.49 -19.30 0.24
N SER A 360 -10.61 -18.79 -0.61
CA SER A 360 -9.72 -17.70 -0.24
C SER A 360 -10.50 -16.41 0.11
N PHE A 361 -11.58 -16.10 -0.61
CA PHE A 361 -12.44 -14.96 -0.26
C PHE A 361 -13.29 -15.23 0.99
N PHE A 362 -13.73 -16.46 1.27
CA PHE A 362 -14.32 -16.83 2.56
C PHE A 362 -13.31 -16.66 3.71
N PHE A 363 -12.06 -17.05 3.48
CA PHE A 363 -10.97 -16.83 4.45
C PHE A 363 -10.78 -15.33 4.75
N LEU A 364 -10.75 -14.47 3.72
CA LEU A 364 -10.69 -13.02 3.92
C LEU A 364 -11.90 -12.49 4.71
N ALA A 365 -13.10 -12.98 4.42
CA ALA A 365 -14.30 -12.58 5.16
C ALA A 365 -14.19 -12.97 6.64
N PHE A 366 -13.62 -14.13 6.95
CA PHE A 366 -13.32 -14.55 8.32
C PHE A 366 -12.31 -13.61 8.99
N LEU A 367 -11.25 -13.17 8.29
CA LEU A 367 -10.30 -12.18 8.83
C LEU A 367 -10.97 -10.83 9.08
N ALA A 368 -11.90 -10.41 8.21
CA ALA A 368 -12.66 -9.18 8.41
C ALA A 368 -13.54 -9.26 9.68
N LEU A 369 -14.18 -10.39 9.94
CA LEU A 369 -14.88 -10.63 11.20
C LEU A 369 -13.92 -10.60 12.40
N GLY A 370 -12.71 -11.14 12.26
CA GLY A 370 -11.64 -11.01 13.26
C GLY A 370 -11.34 -9.55 13.59
N GLY A 371 -11.17 -8.70 12.57
CA GLY A 371 -10.99 -7.25 12.74
C GLY A 371 -12.17 -6.56 13.42
N PHE A 372 -13.40 -6.94 13.06
CA PHE A 372 -14.62 -6.48 13.74
C PHE A 372 -14.59 -6.80 15.25
N PHE A 373 -14.28 -8.03 15.63
CA PHE A 373 -14.19 -8.41 17.04
C PHE A 373 -13.08 -7.67 17.77
N LEU A 374 -11.88 -7.57 17.20
CA LEU A 374 -10.76 -6.84 17.80
C LEU A 374 -11.11 -5.37 18.07
N CYS A 375 -11.72 -4.68 17.10
CA CYS A 375 -12.14 -3.29 17.26
C CYS A 375 -13.29 -3.12 18.28
N ASN A 376 -14.18 -4.11 18.38
CA ASN A 376 -15.26 -4.07 19.36
C ASN A 376 -14.74 -4.13 20.79
N PHE A 377 -13.70 -4.93 21.05
CA PHE A 377 -13.08 -5.11 22.37
C PHE A 377 -11.97 -4.09 22.66
N ALA A 378 -11.52 -3.27 21.69
CA ALA A 378 -10.62 -2.17 21.92
C ALA A 378 -11.38 -1.05 22.67
N LYS A 379 -11.16 -0.96 23.98
CA LYS A 379 -11.68 0.11 24.85
C LYS A 379 -10.57 1.12 25.12
#